data_07de4d0373e31a2681989c8fcf5b4e29
#
_entry.id   07de4d0373e31a2681989c8fcf5b4e29
#
_cell.length_a   1.000
_cell.length_b   1.000
_cell.length_c   1.000
_cell.angle_alpha   90.00
_cell.angle_beta   90.00
_cell.angle_gamma   90.00
#
_symmetry.space_group_name_H-M   'P 1'
#
loop_
_entity.id
_entity.type
_entity.pdbx_description
1 polymer ?
#
loop_
_entity_poly.entity_id
_entity_poly.type
_entity_poly.pdbx_seq_one_letter_code
_entity_poly.pdbx_strand_id
1 'polypeptide(L)'
;MKAYNEMSREELLSLKEELDQRFADAKGKGLKLDMSRGKPGLAQLDMVMDIMDVLDSKADMRCETGVDTRNYGLMEGIPEARHLMSDMMGGIPAENVIVYGNSSLSIMYDTVSRCVTHGVLGSTPWCKLDKVKFLCPAPGYDRHFSITEFFGIEMIVIPMTPEGPDMDLVEEYVSKDPAVKGIWCVPKY
;
A
#
# COMPACT_ATOMS: atom_id res chain seq x y z
N MET A 1 1.70 -3.47 30.96
CA MET A 1 1.92 -4.88 31.31
C MET A 1 3.42 -5.02 31.56
N LYS A 2 3.84 -5.72 32.62
CA LYS A 2 5.25 -5.97 32.91
C LYS A 2 5.85 -6.80 31.76
N ALA A 3 7.08 -6.47 31.32
CA ALA A 3 7.71 -7.27 30.26
C ALA A 3 8.05 -8.68 30.76
N TYR A 4 7.97 -9.68 29.89
CA TYR A 4 8.17 -11.10 30.29
C TYR A 4 9.55 -11.37 30.92
N ASN A 5 10.58 -10.65 30.47
CA ASN A 5 11.94 -10.73 31.02
C ASN A 5 12.07 -10.10 32.41
N GLU A 6 11.07 -9.34 32.88
CA GLU A 6 11.03 -8.70 34.18
C GLU A 6 10.13 -9.48 35.17
N MET A 7 9.47 -10.54 34.71
CA MET A 7 8.58 -11.38 35.51
C MET A 7 9.35 -12.47 36.26
N SER A 8 8.91 -12.76 37.49
CA SER A 8 9.39 -13.93 38.19
C SER A 8 8.86 -15.23 37.55
N ARG A 9 9.49 -16.35 37.88
CA ARG A 9 9.03 -17.67 37.43
C ARG A 9 7.56 -17.96 37.85
N GLU A 10 7.20 -17.53 39.03
CA GLU A 10 5.82 -17.73 39.57
C GLU A 10 4.81 -16.87 38.78
N GLU A 11 5.14 -15.61 38.53
CA GLU A 11 4.33 -14.70 37.68
C GLU A 11 4.14 -15.27 36.28
N LEU A 12 5.21 -15.81 35.67
CA LEU A 12 5.14 -16.42 34.34
C LEU A 12 4.28 -17.70 34.32
N LEU A 13 4.36 -18.53 35.36
CA LEU A 13 3.53 -19.73 35.46
C LEU A 13 2.05 -19.39 35.63
N SER A 14 1.71 -18.43 36.49
CA SER A 14 0.35 -17.96 36.68
C SER A 14 -0.22 -17.35 35.39
N LEU A 15 0.57 -16.51 34.70
CA LEU A 15 0.17 -15.93 33.41
C LEU A 15 -0.02 -17.02 32.35
N LYS A 16 0.83 -18.05 32.32
CA LYS A 16 0.67 -19.17 31.41
C LYS A 16 -0.66 -19.90 31.64
N GLU A 17 -1.00 -20.20 32.88
CA GLU A 17 -2.26 -20.85 33.20
C GLU A 17 -3.47 -20.01 32.77
N GLU A 18 -3.46 -18.70 33.01
CA GLU A 18 -4.49 -17.79 32.55
C GLU A 18 -4.61 -17.80 31.00
N LEU A 19 -3.50 -17.73 30.30
CA LEU A 19 -3.49 -17.73 28.83
C LEU A 19 -3.93 -19.07 28.25
N ASP A 20 -3.53 -20.19 28.87
CA ASP A 20 -3.98 -21.52 28.46
C ASP A 20 -5.52 -21.66 28.62
N GLN A 21 -6.08 -21.14 29.71
CA GLN A 21 -7.53 -21.13 29.91
C GLN A 21 -8.24 -20.25 28.87
N ARG A 22 -7.76 -19.03 28.65
CA ARG A 22 -8.32 -18.11 27.61
C ARG A 22 -8.26 -18.72 26.22
N PHE A 23 -7.16 -19.42 25.90
CA PHE A 23 -7.02 -20.12 24.63
C PHE A 23 -8.02 -21.28 24.50
N ALA A 24 -8.19 -22.06 25.56
CA ALA A 24 -9.17 -23.17 25.60
C ALA A 24 -10.60 -22.63 25.42
N ASP A 25 -10.96 -21.55 26.10
CA ASP A 25 -12.25 -20.89 25.97
C ASP A 25 -12.50 -20.36 24.56
N ALA A 26 -11.50 -19.71 23.97
CA ALA A 26 -11.60 -19.24 22.59
C ALA A 26 -11.77 -20.39 21.59
N LYS A 27 -11.03 -21.47 21.77
CA LYS A 27 -11.14 -22.70 20.97
C LYS A 27 -12.50 -23.36 21.12
N GLY A 28 -13.03 -23.40 22.37
CA GLY A 28 -14.35 -23.95 22.68
C GLY A 28 -15.52 -23.24 21.99
N LYS A 29 -15.35 -21.97 21.60
CA LYS A 29 -16.37 -21.22 20.85
C LYS A 29 -16.57 -21.72 19.41
N GLY A 30 -15.72 -22.60 18.88
CA GLY A 30 -15.84 -23.17 17.54
C GLY A 30 -15.81 -22.15 16.40
N LEU A 31 -15.17 -20.99 16.60
CA LEU A 31 -15.10 -19.91 15.62
C LEU A 31 -14.34 -20.36 14.37
N LYS A 32 -14.91 -20.06 13.21
CA LYS A 32 -14.27 -20.28 11.89
C LYS A 32 -13.83 -18.94 11.35
N LEU A 33 -12.69 -18.43 11.83
CA LEU A 33 -12.14 -17.13 11.44
C LEU A 33 -10.97 -17.36 10.51
N ASP A 34 -10.95 -16.60 9.38
CA ASP A 34 -9.82 -16.53 8.47
C ASP A 34 -9.11 -15.20 8.69
N MET A 35 -7.90 -15.26 9.22
CA MET A 35 -7.02 -14.09 9.44
C MET A 35 -5.92 -13.98 8.40
N SER A 36 -5.92 -14.84 7.38
CA SER A 36 -4.84 -14.87 6.38
C SER A 36 -4.86 -13.66 5.46
N ARG A 37 -6.01 -13.01 5.29
CA ARG A 37 -6.17 -11.81 4.45
C ARG A 37 -7.24 -10.88 5.01
N GLY A 38 -6.96 -9.58 5.00
CA GLY A 38 -7.98 -8.54 5.23
C GLY A 38 -8.92 -8.47 4.03
N LYS A 39 -10.15 -8.95 4.20
CA LYS A 39 -11.22 -8.87 3.20
C LYS A 39 -12.43 -8.19 3.82
N PRO A 40 -13.14 -7.31 3.06
CA PRO A 40 -14.42 -6.79 3.51
C PRO A 40 -15.40 -7.94 3.78
N GLY A 41 -16.17 -7.83 4.87
CA GLY A 41 -17.26 -8.74 5.17
C GLY A 41 -18.46 -8.50 4.24
N LEU A 42 -19.38 -9.49 4.15
CA LEU A 42 -20.56 -9.40 3.29
C LEU A 42 -21.38 -8.13 3.55
N ALA A 43 -21.64 -7.79 4.81
CA ALA A 43 -22.38 -6.59 5.16
C ALA A 43 -21.73 -5.29 4.65
N GLN A 44 -20.39 -5.24 4.61
CA GLN A 44 -19.66 -4.10 4.04
C GLN A 44 -19.78 -4.04 2.51
N LEU A 45 -19.77 -5.20 1.86
CA LEU A 45 -19.95 -5.29 0.40
C LEU A 45 -21.37 -4.92 0.01
N ASP A 46 -22.37 -5.38 0.78
CA ASP A 46 -23.78 -5.09 0.54
C ASP A 46 -24.09 -3.58 0.64
N MET A 47 -23.38 -2.85 1.53
CA MET A 47 -23.57 -1.40 1.68
C MET A 47 -23.27 -0.58 0.41
N VAL A 48 -22.46 -1.11 -0.51
CA VAL A 48 -22.02 -0.40 -1.72
C VAL A 48 -22.68 -0.94 -2.98
N MET A 49 -23.59 -1.91 -2.86
CA MET A 49 -24.21 -2.54 -4.03
C MET A 49 -25.04 -1.58 -4.86
N ASP A 50 -25.68 -0.59 -4.24
CA ASP A 50 -26.48 0.44 -4.94
C ASP A 50 -25.66 1.24 -5.97
N ILE A 51 -24.33 1.28 -5.81
CA ILE A 51 -23.42 1.90 -6.79
C ILE A 51 -23.56 1.25 -8.18
N MET A 52 -23.88 -0.04 -8.22
CA MET A 52 -24.02 -0.78 -9.48
C MET A 52 -25.24 -0.31 -10.29
N ASP A 53 -26.22 0.29 -9.65
CA ASP A 53 -27.47 0.75 -10.29
C ASP A 53 -27.42 2.24 -10.71
N VAL A 54 -26.34 2.95 -10.34
CA VAL A 54 -26.17 4.37 -10.69
C VAL A 54 -25.97 4.57 -12.19
N LEU A 55 -25.27 3.62 -12.85
CA LEU A 55 -24.99 3.65 -14.28
C LEU A 55 -25.81 2.59 -15.00
N ASP A 56 -27.05 2.88 -15.32
CA ASP A 56 -27.91 2.04 -16.15
C ASP A 56 -27.85 2.44 -17.64
N SER A 57 -28.65 1.77 -18.48
CA SER A 57 -28.73 2.06 -19.92
C SER A 57 -29.30 3.44 -20.26
N LYS A 58 -29.85 4.17 -19.30
CA LYS A 58 -30.44 5.50 -19.44
C LYS A 58 -29.60 6.61 -18.82
N ALA A 59 -28.53 6.25 -18.11
CA ALA A 59 -27.65 7.21 -17.49
C ALA A 59 -26.89 8.03 -18.54
N ASP A 60 -26.69 9.32 -18.24
CA ASP A 60 -25.80 10.14 -19.05
C ASP A 60 -24.35 9.67 -18.81
N MET A 61 -23.73 9.19 -19.86
CA MET A 61 -22.36 8.68 -19.85
C MET A 61 -21.33 9.75 -20.21
N ARG A 62 -21.68 11.03 -20.15
CA ARG A 62 -20.75 12.13 -20.43
C ARG A 62 -20.17 12.69 -19.14
N CYS A 63 -18.87 12.88 -19.14
CA CYS A 63 -18.21 13.60 -18.07
C CYS A 63 -18.47 15.12 -18.19
N GLU A 64 -18.11 15.91 -17.20
CA GLU A 64 -18.33 17.36 -17.13
C GLU A 64 -17.77 18.15 -18.34
N THR A 65 -16.74 17.61 -19.00
CA THR A 65 -16.19 18.18 -20.26
C THR A 65 -16.91 17.71 -21.50
N GLY A 66 -18.01 16.95 -21.37
CA GLY A 66 -18.83 16.46 -22.47
C GLY A 66 -18.29 15.24 -23.20
N VAL A 67 -17.17 14.67 -22.76
CA VAL A 67 -16.60 13.46 -23.35
C VAL A 67 -17.40 12.24 -22.94
N ASP A 68 -17.77 11.40 -23.91
CA ASP A 68 -18.48 10.14 -23.66
C ASP A 68 -17.54 9.11 -23.04
N THR A 69 -17.81 8.74 -21.79
CA THR A 69 -16.95 7.84 -21.00
C THR A 69 -16.93 6.41 -21.51
N ARG A 70 -17.78 6.05 -22.45
CA ARG A 70 -17.76 4.73 -23.13
C ARG A 70 -16.68 4.66 -24.20
N ASN A 71 -16.01 5.78 -24.49
CA ASN A 71 -14.94 5.86 -25.47
C ASN A 71 -13.59 6.07 -24.78
N TYR A 72 -12.51 5.92 -25.51
CA TYR A 72 -11.15 6.23 -25.03
C TYR A 72 -10.82 7.72 -25.27
N GLY A 73 -9.74 8.20 -24.63
CA GLY A 73 -9.19 9.56 -24.90
C GLY A 73 -8.85 10.38 -23.66
N LEU A 74 -9.33 9.99 -22.47
CA LEU A 74 -8.95 10.62 -21.20
C LEU A 74 -8.00 9.70 -20.45
N MET A 75 -6.71 9.80 -20.78
CA MET A 75 -5.69 8.88 -20.26
C MET A 75 -5.45 9.02 -18.76
N GLU A 76 -5.66 10.22 -18.22
CA GLU A 76 -5.48 10.50 -16.80
C GLU A 76 -6.73 10.19 -15.97
N GLY A 77 -7.82 9.83 -16.62
CA GLY A 77 -9.14 9.66 -16.00
C GLY A 77 -10.06 10.86 -16.22
N ILE A 78 -11.35 10.68 -15.96
CA ILE A 78 -12.32 11.76 -16.08
C ILE A 78 -12.11 12.81 -14.99
N PRO A 79 -12.42 14.09 -15.24
CA PRO A 79 -12.18 15.15 -14.27
C PRO A 79 -12.84 14.90 -12.91
N GLU A 80 -14.07 14.42 -12.88
CA GLU A 80 -14.81 14.11 -11.65
C GLU A 80 -14.07 13.08 -10.79
N ALA A 81 -13.53 12.03 -11.41
CA ALA A 81 -12.76 11.02 -10.68
C ALA A 81 -11.42 11.58 -10.16
N ARG A 82 -10.75 12.44 -10.94
CA ARG A 82 -9.52 13.10 -10.52
C ARG A 82 -9.75 14.05 -9.34
N HIS A 83 -10.83 14.84 -9.36
CA HIS A 83 -11.24 15.70 -8.25
C HIS A 83 -11.58 14.90 -7.00
N LEU A 84 -12.38 13.83 -7.14
CA LEU A 84 -12.72 12.95 -6.03
C LEU A 84 -11.47 12.36 -5.37
N MET A 85 -10.53 11.84 -6.18
CA MET A 85 -9.28 11.29 -5.65
C MET A 85 -8.37 12.37 -5.04
N SER A 86 -8.34 13.55 -5.62
CA SER A 86 -7.65 14.72 -5.06
C SER A 86 -8.10 15.00 -3.62
N ASP A 87 -9.40 15.09 -3.40
CA ASP A 87 -9.98 15.33 -2.08
C ASP A 87 -9.68 14.19 -1.10
N MET A 88 -9.81 12.94 -1.53
CA MET A 88 -9.51 11.75 -0.73
C MET A 88 -8.03 11.65 -0.35
N MET A 89 -7.13 12.22 -1.13
CA MET A 89 -5.68 12.23 -0.91
C MET A 89 -5.19 13.49 -0.17
N GLY A 90 -6.08 14.25 0.44
CA GLY A 90 -5.73 15.42 1.24
C GLY A 90 -5.52 16.70 0.44
N GLY A 91 -6.17 16.84 -0.73
CA GLY A 91 -6.17 18.06 -1.53
C GLY A 91 -4.96 18.22 -2.45
N ILE A 92 -4.40 17.13 -2.92
CA ILE A 92 -3.40 17.17 -4.02
C ILE A 92 -4.07 17.79 -5.25
N PRO A 93 -3.45 18.75 -5.97
CA PRO A 93 -4.04 19.33 -7.18
C PRO A 93 -4.50 18.25 -8.17
N ALA A 94 -5.74 18.34 -8.65
CA ALA A 94 -6.35 17.31 -9.50
C ALA A 94 -5.57 17.07 -10.82
N GLU A 95 -4.85 18.08 -11.31
CA GLU A 95 -3.93 17.95 -12.46
C GLU A 95 -2.74 17.03 -12.18
N ASN A 96 -2.41 16.77 -10.92
CA ASN A 96 -1.36 15.85 -10.51
C ASN A 96 -1.88 14.44 -10.17
N VAL A 97 -3.18 14.20 -10.37
CA VAL A 97 -3.83 12.91 -10.12
C VAL A 97 -4.04 12.17 -11.43
N ILE A 98 -3.61 10.93 -11.47
CA ILE A 98 -3.92 9.98 -12.56
C ILE A 98 -4.74 8.85 -11.96
N VAL A 99 -5.95 8.66 -12.49
CA VAL A 99 -6.82 7.54 -12.11
C VAL A 99 -6.47 6.34 -12.98
N TYR A 100 -6.02 5.28 -12.35
CA TYR A 100 -5.55 4.07 -13.02
C TYR A 100 -6.49 2.87 -12.72
N GLY A 101 -6.01 1.64 -12.92
CA GLY A 101 -6.76 0.44 -12.60
C GLY A 101 -6.89 0.21 -11.08
N ASN A 102 -7.69 -0.77 -10.69
CA ASN A 102 -8.03 -1.06 -9.29
C ASN A 102 -6.93 -1.81 -8.50
N SER A 103 -5.81 -2.17 -9.12
CA SER A 103 -4.71 -2.88 -8.47
C SER A 103 -3.53 -1.96 -8.23
N SER A 104 -3.31 -1.55 -6.96
CA SER A 104 -2.14 -0.76 -6.58
C SER A 104 -0.82 -1.45 -6.92
N LEU A 105 -0.73 -2.77 -6.79
CA LEU A 105 0.47 -3.53 -7.16
C LEU A 105 0.79 -3.43 -8.66
N SER A 106 -0.23 -3.43 -9.52
CA SER A 106 -0.03 -3.24 -10.97
C SER A 106 0.50 -1.84 -11.28
N ILE A 107 0.00 -0.81 -10.59
CA ILE A 107 0.47 0.57 -10.72
C ILE A 107 1.93 0.69 -10.27
N MET A 108 2.27 0.10 -9.12
CA MET A 108 3.62 0.11 -8.58
C MET A 108 4.61 -0.62 -9.50
N TYR A 109 4.21 -1.79 -10.00
CA TYR A 109 5.02 -2.54 -10.96
C TYR A 109 5.24 -1.76 -12.25
N ASP A 110 4.18 -1.20 -12.83
CA ASP A 110 4.27 -0.40 -14.07
C ASP A 110 5.16 0.84 -13.89
N THR A 111 5.02 1.53 -12.74
CA THR A 111 5.86 2.69 -12.41
C THR A 111 7.34 2.32 -12.33
N VAL A 112 7.68 1.26 -11.59
CA VAL A 112 9.07 0.78 -11.49
C VAL A 112 9.57 0.31 -12.86
N SER A 113 8.75 -0.43 -13.61
CA SER A 113 9.08 -0.88 -14.97
C SER A 113 9.41 0.29 -15.90
N ARG A 114 8.64 1.36 -15.87
CA ARG A 114 8.91 2.60 -16.66
C ARG A 114 10.21 3.26 -16.23
N CYS A 115 10.46 3.36 -14.94
CA CYS A 115 11.72 3.89 -14.43
C CYS A 115 12.92 3.05 -14.92
N VAL A 116 12.79 1.72 -14.89
CA VAL A 116 13.85 0.81 -15.33
C VAL A 116 14.09 0.91 -16.83
N THR A 117 13.04 0.91 -17.64
CA THR A 117 13.15 0.77 -19.10
C THR A 117 13.34 2.08 -19.84
N HIS A 118 12.64 3.13 -19.46
CA HIS A 118 12.57 4.40 -20.19
C HIS A 118 13.07 5.61 -19.39
N GLY A 119 13.06 5.50 -18.05
CA GLY A 119 13.19 6.68 -17.19
C GLY A 119 11.88 7.46 -17.11
N VAL A 120 11.80 8.37 -16.16
CA VAL A 120 10.65 9.27 -15.94
C VAL A 120 11.13 10.69 -15.81
N LEU A 121 10.31 11.66 -16.24
CA LEU A 121 10.62 13.10 -16.18
C LEU A 121 11.99 13.46 -16.74
N GLY A 122 12.42 12.79 -17.81
CA GLY A 122 13.72 13.03 -18.44
C GLY A 122 14.93 12.41 -17.73
N SER A 123 14.70 11.60 -16.69
CA SER A 123 15.78 10.90 -15.98
C SER A 123 16.36 9.75 -16.82
N THR A 124 17.61 9.40 -16.52
CA THR A 124 18.24 8.21 -17.11
C THR A 124 17.47 6.95 -16.73
N PRO A 125 17.13 6.06 -17.69
CA PRO A 125 16.58 4.75 -17.39
C PRO A 125 17.44 3.97 -16.39
N TRP A 126 16.80 3.36 -15.39
CA TRP A 126 17.56 2.69 -14.33
C TRP A 126 18.38 1.48 -14.83
N CYS A 127 17.95 0.85 -15.92
CA CYS A 127 18.74 -0.21 -16.56
C CYS A 127 20.10 0.25 -17.13
N LYS A 128 20.32 1.57 -17.24
CA LYS A 128 21.60 2.17 -17.68
C LYS A 128 22.45 2.66 -16.51
N LEU A 129 21.99 2.50 -15.28
CA LEU A 129 22.74 2.85 -14.07
C LEU A 129 23.51 1.62 -13.59
N ASP A 130 24.68 1.85 -13.02
CA ASP A 130 25.49 0.76 -12.46
C ASP A 130 24.79 0.05 -11.31
N LYS A 131 23.99 0.80 -10.52
CA LYS A 131 23.28 0.31 -9.36
C LYS A 131 22.03 1.11 -9.07
N VAL A 132 20.99 0.41 -8.63
CA VAL A 132 19.75 1.01 -8.11
C VAL A 132 19.43 0.38 -6.76
N LYS A 133 19.04 1.20 -5.80
CA LYS A 133 18.70 0.81 -4.44
C LYS A 133 17.33 1.35 -4.06
N PHE A 134 16.61 0.59 -3.23
CA PHE A 134 15.34 0.98 -2.63
C PHE A 134 15.40 0.82 -1.11
N LEU A 135 14.85 1.78 -0.41
CA LEU A 135 14.64 1.70 1.03
C LEU A 135 13.36 0.89 1.30
N CYS A 136 13.48 -0.07 2.19
CA CYS A 136 12.44 -1.05 2.48
C CYS A 136 12.14 -1.06 3.98
N PRO A 137 11.27 -0.18 4.49
CA PRO A 137 10.82 -0.24 5.86
C PRO A 137 10.26 -1.62 6.21
N ALA A 138 10.77 -2.21 7.28
CA ALA A 138 10.38 -3.55 7.72
C ALA A 138 10.10 -3.57 9.24
N PRO A 139 9.00 -4.24 9.66
CA PRO A 139 8.07 -5.04 8.87
C PRO A 139 7.27 -4.19 7.86
N GLY A 140 7.02 -4.74 6.67
CA GLY A 140 6.35 -4.08 5.56
C GLY A 140 5.56 -5.08 4.71
N TYR A 141 5.06 -4.63 3.54
CA TYR A 141 4.29 -5.49 2.67
C TYR A 141 5.20 -6.23 1.68
N ASP A 142 5.25 -7.55 1.79
CA ASP A 142 6.12 -8.44 1.02
C ASP A 142 6.01 -8.29 -0.51
N ARG A 143 4.82 -7.93 -1.02
CA ARG A 143 4.58 -7.73 -2.45
C ARG A 143 5.34 -6.53 -3.02
N HIS A 144 5.54 -5.48 -2.22
CA HIS A 144 6.38 -4.34 -2.60
C HIS A 144 7.83 -4.81 -2.81
N PHE A 145 8.33 -5.60 -1.86
CA PHE A 145 9.69 -6.13 -1.92
C PHE A 145 9.89 -7.08 -3.11
N SER A 146 8.88 -7.89 -3.42
CA SER A 146 8.91 -8.77 -4.60
C SER A 146 9.03 -8.00 -5.92
N ILE A 147 8.46 -6.77 -6.02
CA ILE A 147 8.65 -5.92 -7.21
C ILE A 147 10.11 -5.49 -7.33
N THR A 148 10.72 -5.03 -6.25
CA THR A 148 12.14 -4.62 -6.26
C THR A 148 13.07 -5.79 -6.55
N GLU A 149 12.81 -6.95 -5.97
CA GLU A 149 13.55 -8.18 -6.22
C GLU A 149 13.47 -8.60 -7.70
N PHE A 150 12.27 -8.55 -8.28
CA PHE A 150 12.05 -8.90 -9.69
C PHE A 150 12.90 -8.07 -10.66
N PHE A 151 13.09 -6.77 -10.37
CA PHE A 151 13.91 -5.90 -11.18
C PHE A 151 15.41 -5.89 -10.78
N GLY A 152 15.83 -6.74 -9.85
CA GLY A 152 17.22 -6.81 -9.40
C GLY A 152 17.68 -5.56 -8.64
N ILE A 153 16.74 -4.81 -8.05
CA ILE A 153 17.02 -3.60 -7.27
C ILE A 153 17.51 -4.01 -5.87
N GLU A 154 18.61 -3.46 -5.42
CA GLU A 154 19.12 -3.71 -4.07
C GLU A 154 18.18 -3.12 -3.02
N MET A 155 17.78 -3.94 -2.05
CA MET A 155 16.91 -3.53 -0.95
C MET A 155 17.71 -3.21 0.30
N ILE A 156 17.49 -2.01 0.85
CA ILE A 156 18.05 -1.57 2.13
C ILE A 156 16.93 -1.59 3.16
N VAL A 157 17.07 -2.42 4.17
CA VAL A 157 16.07 -2.49 5.26
C VAL A 157 16.16 -1.26 6.14
N ILE A 158 15.02 -0.61 6.36
CA ILE A 158 14.87 0.50 7.29
C ILE A 158 14.05 0.00 8.49
N PRO A 159 14.55 0.11 9.72
CA PRO A 159 13.78 -0.23 10.91
C PRO A 159 12.52 0.62 11.05
N MET A 160 11.46 0.01 11.60
CA MET A 160 10.25 0.74 12.00
C MET A 160 10.34 1.17 13.45
N THR A 161 9.92 2.39 13.73
CA THR A 161 9.72 2.96 15.08
C THR A 161 8.22 3.08 15.37
N PRO A 162 7.79 3.42 16.60
CA PRO A 162 6.39 3.69 16.89
C PRO A 162 5.77 4.84 16.05
N GLU A 163 6.59 5.74 15.55
CA GLU A 163 6.19 6.90 14.75
C GLU A 163 6.26 6.64 13.24
N GLY A 164 6.83 5.51 12.82
CA GLY A 164 7.00 5.14 11.42
C GLY A 164 8.41 4.65 11.11
N PRO A 165 8.87 4.69 9.85
CA PRO A 165 10.23 4.35 9.49
C PRO A 165 11.25 5.25 10.22
N ASP A 166 12.43 4.72 10.52
CA ASP A 166 13.56 5.53 11.01
C ASP A 166 13.96 6.56 9.95
N MET A 167 13.41 7.78 10.10
CA MET A 167 13.58 8.84 9.10
C MET A 167 14.97 9.47 9.12
N ASP A 168 15.68 9.40 10.25
CA ASP A 168 17.06 9.87 10.32
C ASP A 168 17.97 8.98 9.46
N LEU A 169 17.74 7.67 9.54
CA LEU A 169 18.44 6.69 8.69
C LEU A 169 18.05 6.82 7.21
N VAL A 170 16.76 7.08 6.91
CA VAL A 170 16.30 7.36 5.55
C VAL A 170 17.03 8.57 4.98
N GLU A 171 17.10 9.69 5.71
CA GLU A 171 17.79 10.90 5.26
C GLU A 171 19.28 10.66 5.08
N GLU A 172 19.91 9.88 5.96
CA GLU A 172 21.30 9.52 5.81
C GLU A 172 21.57 8.81 4.47
N TYR A 173 20.75 7.83 4.10
CA TYR A 173 20.91 7.11 2.83
C TYR A 173 20.65 8.01 1.64
N VAL A 174 19.54 8.75 1.61
CA VAL A 174 19.17 9.53 0.41
C VAL A 174 20.08 10.73 0.18
N SER A 175 20.68 11.29 1.24
CA SER A 175 21.61 12.42 1.12
C SER A 175 23.01 12.02 0.66
N LYS A 176 23.42 10.76 0.90
CA LYS A 176 24.79 10.30 0.64
C LYS A 176 24.91 9.33 -0.53
N ASP A 177 23.85 8.63 -0.88
CA ASP A 177 23.89 7.58 -1.89
C ASP A 177 22.93 7.87 -3.06
N PRO A 178 23.46 8.38 -4.19
CA PRO A 178 22.64 8.67 -5.36
C PRO A 178 22.04 7.43 -6.04
N ALA A 179 22.47 6.22 -5.66
CA ALA A 179 21.87 4.98 -6.14
C ALA A 179 20.51 4.69 -5.50
N VAL A 180 20.18 5.32 -4.37
CA VAL A 180 18.85 5.23 -3.74
C VAL A 180 17.84 6.00 -4.59
N LYS A 181 16.84 5.29 -5.14
CA LYS A 181 15.85 5.84 -6.07
C LYS A 181 14.43 5.85 -5.54
N GLY A 182 14.17 5.18 -4.45
CA GLY A 182 12.83 5.13 -3.89
C GLY A 182 12.75 4.47 -2.52
N ILE A 183 11.58 4.58 -1.94
CA ILE A 183 11.21 3.96 -0.68
C ILE A 183 9.81 3.36 -0.83
N TRP A 184 9.60 2.15 -0.31
CA TRP A 184 8.26 1.62 -0.12
C TRP A 184 7.68 2.09 1.21
N CYS A 185 6.42 2.48 1.21
CA CYS A 185 5.72 2.83 2.44
C CYS A 185 4.25 2.42 2.41
N VAL A 186 3.68 2.24 3.60
CA VAL A 186 2.25 2.04 3.82
C VAL A 186 1.82 3.06 4.89
N PRO A 187 1.45 4.29 4.51
CA PRO A 187 1.39 5.44 5.43
C PRO A 187 0.39 5.34 6.59
N LYS A 188 -0.53 4.38 6.58
CA LYS A 188 -1.54 4.21 7.63
C LYS A 188 -1.29 2.99 8.54
N TYR A 189 -0.19 2.29 8.35
CA TYR A 189 0.13 1.06 9.09
C TYR A 189 1.57 1.02 9.56
#